data_7b1c274be80218d64ccb33f1448a4667
#
_entry.id   7b1c274be80218d64ccb33f1448a4667
#
_cell.length_a   1.000
_cell.length_b   1.000
_cell.length_c   1.000
_cell.angle_alpha   90.00
_cell.angle_beta   90.00
_cell.angle_gamma   90.00
#
_symmetry.space_group_name_H-M   'P 1'
#
loop_
_entity.id
_entity.type
_entity.pdbx_description
1 polymer ?
#
loop_
_entity_poly.entity_id
_entity_poly.type
_entity_poly.pdbx_seq_one_letter_code
_entity_poly.pdbx_strand_id
1 'polypeptide(L)'
;MTKDQAKEILSGWRPWAKDADGAEFADALALCRQDPDLAEWLREHQNTQEAIRAGFKQIPVPGGLKAQILSEYESPRIVRLGRREVSWYAAAASIALVAAVAAFWHMRPGATGEDLGFNGYRSRMVRSALRVYAMDLETSDATRVRSYLGENHGHPDFALPKKLEQVRLVGCGVKSWQGRPVTMVCFHTGKPLSPNEKSDLFLFVVDRTALTNTPKQNQLLLAKINTLSTATWTEGNLVYLLAATDGMVLKELTANPL
;
A
#
# COMPACT_ATOMS: atom_id res chain seq x y z
N MET A 1 -1.63 10.11 39.34
CA MET A 1 -1.66 10.13 37.84
C MET A 1 -1.01 11.41 37.37
N THR A 2 -0.12 11.35 36.36
CA THR A 2 0.52 12.54 35.78
C THR A 2 -0.39 13.17 34.70
N LYS A 3 -0.13 14.45 34.30
CA LYS A 3 -0.87 15.12 33.23
C LYS A 3 -0.78 14.33 31.92
N ASP A 4 0.38 13.76 31.56
CA ASP A 4 0.57 13.00 30.32
C ASP A 4 -0.19 11.69 30.34
N GLN A 5 -0.22 10.98 31.44
CA GLN A 5 -1.04 9.79 31.63
C GLN A 5 -2.54 10.09 31.48
N ALA A 6 -2.98 11.24 32.08
CA ALA A 6 -4.37 11.67 31.95
C ALA A 6 -4.73 11.99 30.48
N LYS A 7 -3.85 12.68 29.73
CA LYS A 7 -4.04 12.96 28.31
C LYS A 7 -4.14 11.66 27.49
N GLU A 8 -3.28 10.68 27.77
CA GLU A 8 -3.31 9.38 27.08
C GLU A 8 -4.65 8.67 27.30
N ILE A 9 -5.12 8.58 28.55
CA ILE A 9 -6.42 7.98 28.88
C ILE A 9 -7.56 8.75 28.21
N LEU A 10 -7.58 10.09 28.35
CA LEU A 10 -8.64 10.94 27.83
C LEU A 10 -8.63 11.10 26.31
N SER A 11 -7.55 10.74 25.62
CA SER A 11 -7.53 10.71 24.16
C SER A 11 -8.53 9.70 23.58
N GLY A 12 -8.83 8.63 24.31
CA GLY A 12 -9.85 7.64 23.98
C GLY A 12 -11.27 7.99 24.47
N TRP A 13 -11.39 8.98 25.35
CA TRP A 13 -12.68 9.30 25.95
C TRP A 13 -13.63 10.00 25.00
N ARG A 14 -14.87 9.52 24.97
CA ARG A 14 -15.93 10.02 24.08
C ARG A 14 -17.22 10.25 24.88
N PRO A 15 -17.61 11.49 25.13
CA PRO A 15 -18.76 11.82 25.99
C PRO A 15 -20.11 11.28 25.47
N TRP A 16 -20.19 10.93 24.19
CA TRP A 16 -21.39 10.37 23.55
C TRP A 16 -21.39 8.83 23.49
N ALA A 17 -20.35 8.15 23.97
CA ALA A 17 -20.28 6.70 23.98
C ALA A 17 -20.95 6.15 25.23
N LYS A 18 -21.43 4.90 25.18
CA LYS A 18 -22.10 4.24 26.31
C LYS A 18 -21.19 3.95 27.51
N ASP A 19 -19.90 3.93 27.27
CA ASP A 19 -18.81 3.70 28.23
C ASP A 19 -18.15 5.00 28.71
N ALA A 20 -18.74 6.16 28.41
CA ALA A 20 -18.19 7.46 28.79
C ALA A 20 -18.02 7.61 30.33
N ASP A 21 -18.85 6.96 31.13
CA ASP A 21 -18.81 6.96 32.59
C ASP A 21 -17.95 5.80 33.16
N GLY A 22 -17.14 5.14 32.34
CA GLY A 22 -16.27 4.06 32.75
C GLY A 22 -15.31 4.47 33.88
N ALA A 23 -15.08 3.57 34.83
CA ALA A 23 -14.19 3.83 35.98
C ALA A 23 -12.77 4.21 35.56
N GLU A 24 -12.34 3.78 34.37
CA GLU A 24 -11.02 4.08 33.80
C GLU A 24 -10.82 5.57 33.47
N PHE A 25 -11.92 6.32 33.17
CA PHE A 25 -11.86 7.76 32.91
C PHE A 25 -12.08 8.64 34.17
N ALA A 26 -12.63 8.07 35.25
CA ALA A 26 -13.06 8.83 36.41
C ALA A 26 -11.92 9.63 37.03
N ASP A 27 -10.77 9.02 37.22
CA ASP A 27 -9.60 9.68 37.86
C ASP A 27 -9.00 10.74 36.94
N ALA A 28 -8.97 10.49 35.65
CA ALA A 28 -8.46 11.44 34.64
C ALA A 28 -9.39 12.67 34.52
N LEU A 29 -10.72 12.46 34.52
CA LEU A 29 -11.71 13.52 34.53
C LEU A 29 -11.69 14.32 35.83
N ALA A 30 -11.41 13.67 36.98
CA ALA A 30 -11.23 14.37 38.28
C ALA A 30 -9.99 15.31 38.24
N LEU A 31 -8.90 14.87 37.61
CA LEU A 31 -7.72 15.69 37.40
C LEU A 31 -8.00 16.91 36.50
N CYS A 32 -8.79 16.74 35.42
CA CYS A 32 -9.21 17.86 34.58
C CYS A 32 -9.99 18.94 35.31
N ARG A 33 -10.75 18.60 36.36
CA ARG A 33 -11.48 19.60 37.18
C ARG A 33 -10.54 20.45 38.04
N GLN A 34 -9.33 19.96 38.32
CA GLN A 34 -8.35 20.62 39.14
C GLN A 34 -7.27 21.37 38.36
N ASP A 35 -7.08 21.00 37.10
CA ASP A 35 -6.04 21.54 36.20
C ASP A 35 -6.65 22.23 34.98
N PRO A 36 -6.60 23.58 34.90
CA PRO A 36 -7.20 24.34 33.84
C PRO A 36 -6.56 24.07 32.47
N ASP A 37 -5.24 23.81 32.41
CA ASP A 37 -4.54 23.54 31.17
C ASP A 37 -4.99 22.18 30.57
N LEU A 38 -5.18 21.18 31.43
CA LEU A 38 -5.66 19.88 31.02
C LEU A 38 -7.14 19.94 30.60
N ALA A 39 -7.94 20.76 31.26
CA ALA A 39 -9.35 20.99 30.88
C ALA A 39 -9.46 21.67 29.49
N GLU A 40 -8.59 22.66 29.21
CA GLU A 40 -8.56 23.35 27.93
C GLU A 40 -8.12 22.40 26.81
N TRP A 41 -7.06 21.63 27.04
CA TRP A 41 -6.62 20.61 26.11
C TRP A 41 -7.74 19.58 25.79
N LEU A 42 -8.48 19.12 26.80
CA LEU A 42 -9.58 18.18 26.62
C LEU A 42 -10.70 18.78 25.75
N ARG A 43 -11.03 20.05 26.01
CA ARG A 43 -12.03 20.77 25.23
C ARG A 43 -11.64 20.89 23.75
N GLU A 44 -10.40 21.26 23.45
CA GLU A 44 -9.88 21.34 22.09
C GLU A 44 -9.89 19.99 21.40
N HIS A 45 -9.49 18.94 22.13
CA HIS A 45 -9.50 17.57 21.64
C HIS A 45 -10.92 17.10 21.27
N GLN A 46 -11.90 17.40 22.14
CA GLN A 46 -13.32 17.10 21.89
C GLN A 46 -13.87 17.84 20.66
N ASN A 47 -13.58 19.13 20.54
CA ASN A 47 -14.01 19.93 19.39
C ASN A 47 -13.48 19.33 18.08
N THR A 48 -12.22 18.89 18.09
CA THR A 48 -11.60 18.23 16.94
C THR A 48 -12.29 16.90 16.61
N GLN A 49 -12.58 16.09 17.62
CA GLN A 49 -13.30 14.82 17.42
C GLN A 49 -14.73 15.04 16.92
N GLU A 50 -15.42 16.05 17.41
CA GLU A 50 -16.78 16.40 16.93
C GLU A 50 -16.75 16.85 15.48
N ALA A 51 -15.79 17.68 15.09
CA ALA A 51 -15.62 18.11 13.70
C ALA A 51 -15.36 16.92 12.76
N ILE A 52 -14.47 15.99 13.14
CA ILE A 52 -14.22 14.76 12.40
C ILE A 52 -15.49 13.92 12.29
N ARG A 53 -16.21 13.73 13.38
CA ARG A 53 -17.47 12.97 13.41
C ARG A 53 -18.54 13.59 12.52
N ALA A 54 -18.66 14.93 12.54
CA ALA A 54 -19.58 15.65 11.67
C ALA A 54 -19.23 15.44 10.19
N GLY A 55 -17.94 15.47 9.83
CA GLY A 55 -17.46 15.16 8.49
C GLY A 55 -17.83 13.74 8.05
N PHE A 56 -17.61 12.74 8.90
CA PHE A 56 -18.01 11.36 8.59
C PHE A 56 -19.51 11.17 8.42
N LYS A 57 -20.35 11.89 9.20
CA LYS A 57 -21.80 11.83 9.07
C LYS A 57 -22.33 12.41 7.74
N GLN A 58 -21.54 13.26 7.09
CA GLN A 58 -21.89 13.82 5.79
C GLN A 58 -21.60 12.88 4.63
N ILE A 59 -20.83 11.81 4.85
CA ILE A 59 -20.55 10.80 3.83
C ILE A 59 -21.83 9.98 3.60
N PRO A 60 -22.40 9.99 2.39
CA PRO A 60 -23.60 9.22 2.12
C PRO A 60 -23.33 7.73 2.25
N VAL A 61 -24.16 7.04 3.00
CA VAL A 61 -24.10 5.58 3.11
C VAL A 61 -24.53 4.98 1.77
N PRO A 62 -23.73 4.09 1.16
CA PRO A 62 -24.09 3.43 -0.09
C PRO A 62 -25.45 2.75 0.01
N GLY A 63 -26.31 2.98 -1.02
CA GLY A 63 -27.60 2.32 -1.09
C GLY A 63 -27.41 0.79 -1.10
N GLY A 64 -28.18 0.10 -0.25
CA GLY A 64 -28.09 -1.37 -0.15
C GLY A 64 -27.13 -1.92 0.90
N LEU A 65 -26.23 -1.12 1.48
CA LEU A 65 -25.29 -1.61 2.51
C LEU A 65 -26.01 -2.25 3.70
N LYS A 66 -27.12 -1.68 4.15
CA LYS A 66 -27.95 -2.27 5.22
C LYS A 66 -28.51 -3.64 4.83
N ALA A 67 -29.01 -3.78 3.62
CA ALA A 67 -29.53 -5.04 3.10
C ALA A 67 -28.42 -6.09 2.97
N GLN A 68 -27.23 -5.69 2.55
CA GLN A 68 -26.07 -6.56 2.46
C GLN A 68 -25.64 -7.07 3.85
N ILE A 69 -25.51 -6.21 4.84
CA ILE A 69 -25.15 -6.58 6.21
C ILE A 69 -26.21 -7.52 6.81
N LEU A 70 -27.51 -7.23 6.61
CA LEU A 70 -28.59 -8.07 7.11
C LEU A 70 -28.63 -9.42 6.41
N SER A 71 -28.38 -9.49 5.11
CA SER A 71 -28.31 -10.77 4.38
C SER A 71 -27.16 -11.66 4.84
N GLU A 72 -26.02 -11.08 5.22
CA GLU A 72 -24.90 -11.82 5.81
C GLU A 72 -25.24 -12.30 7.23
N TYR A 73 -25.99 -11.51 8.01
CA TYR A 73 -26.42 -11.91 9.35
C TYR A 73 -27.54 -12.96 9.33
N GLU A 74 -28.42 -12.92 8.34
CA GLU A 74 -29.49 -13.88 8.11
C GLU A 74 -29.02 -15.14 7.36
N SER A 75 -27.72 -15.27 7.06
CA SER A 75 -27.15 -16.47 6.45
C SER A 75 -27.56 -17.70 7.24
N PRO A 76 -28.13 -18.72 6.60
CA PRO A 76 -28.97 -19.71 7.26
C PRO A 76 -28.17 -20.45 8.32
N ARG A 77 -28.70 -20.43 9.55
CA ARG A 77 -28.41 -21.46 10.57
C ARG A 77 -28.40 -22.80 9.88
N ILE A 78 -27.29 -23.52 10.04
CA ILE A 78 -27.16 -24.90 9.58
C ILE A 78 -28.44 -25.65 9.88
N VAL A 79 -29.25 -25.88 8.86
CA VAL A 79 -30.41 -26.75 8.97
C VAL A 79 -29.83 -28.11 9.28
N ARG A 80 -30.04 -28.58 10.52
CA ARG A 80 -29.82 -29.99 10.87
C ARG A 80 -30.76 -30.81 9.99
N LEU A 81 -30.24 -31.25 8.86
CA LEU A 81 -30.92 -32.24 8.03
C LEU A 81 -31.12 -33.47 8.91
N GLY A 82 -32.38 -33.75 9.23
CA GLY A 82 -32.77 -34.99 9.87
C GLY A 82 -32.16 -36.17 9.09
N ARG A 83 -31.73 -37.16 9.85
CA ARG A 83 -31.10 -38.38 9.40
C ARG A 83 -32.06 -39.12 8.44
N ARG A 84 -32.11 -38.67 7.17
CA ARG A 84 -32.70 -39.41 6.05
C ARG A 84 -31.56 -40.23 5.46
N GLU A 85 -31.83 -41.50 5.23
CA GLU A 85 -30.90 -42.44 4.61
C GLU A 85 -30.22 -41.77 3.39
N VAL A 86 -28.94 -41.40 3.58
CA VAL A 86 -28.13 -40.81 2.50
C VAL A 86 -27.88 -41.92 1.50
N SER A 87 -28.57 -41.89 0.35
CA SER A 87 -28.32 -42.83 -0.71
C SER A 87 -26.85 -42.78 -1.09
N TRP A 88 -26.20 -43.88 -1.31
CA TRP A 88 -24.81 -44.03 -1.76
C TRP A 88 -24.45 -43.06 -2.92
N TYR A 89 -25.42 -42.78 -3.79
CA TYR A 89 -25.26 -41.82 -4.90
C TYR A 89 -25.07 -40.36 -4.43
N ALA A 90 -25.65 -39.97 -3.30
CA ALA A 90 -25.46 -38.63 -2.74
C ALA A 90 -24.03 -38.45 -2.16
N ALA A 91 -23.47 -39.51 -1.58
CA ALA A 91 -22.09 -39.51 -1.10
C ALA A 91 -21.09 -39.46 -2.26
N ALA A 92 -21.33 -40.21 -3.35
CA ALA A 92 -20.49 -40.15 -4.55
C ALA A 92 -20.55 -38.77 -5.24
N ALA A 93 -21.73 -38.15 -5.31
CA ALA A 93 -21.90 -36.80 -5.89
C ALA A 93 -21.20 -35.70 -5.05
N SER A 94 -21.22 -35.82 -3.73
CA SER A 94 -20.51 -34.86 -2.86
C SER A 94 -18.99 -34.98 -2.98
N ILE A 95 -18.46 -36.20 -3.10
CA ILE A 95 -17.02 -36.41 -3.33
C ILE A 95 -16.60 -35.85 -4.73
N ALA A 96 -17.40 -36.09 -5.75
CA ALA A 96 -17.16 -35.56 -7.09
C ALA A 96 -17.21 -34.02 -7.11
N LEU A 97 -18.16 -33.41 -6.38
CA LEU A 97 -18.24 -31.94 -6.25
C LEU A 97 -17.04 -31.37 -5.51
N VAL A 98 -16.62 -31.99 -4.41
CA VAL A 98 -15.42 -31.56 -3.67
C VAL A 98 -14.16 -31.71 -4.51
N ALA A 99 -14.03 -32.81 -5.26
CA ALA A 99 -12.91 -33.00 -6.19
C ALA A 99 -12.94 -32.00 -7.34
N ALA A 100 -14.10 -31.68 -7.91
CA ALA A 100 -14.27 -30.66 -8.95
C ALA A 100 -13.96 -29.26 -8.42
N VAL A 101 -14.40 -28.92 -7.21
CA VAL A 101 -14.07 -27.65 -6.54
C VAL A 101 -12.58 -27.58 -6.23
N ALA A 102 -11.98 -28.65 -5.71
CA ALA A 102 -10.55 -28.70 -5.45
C ALA A 102 -9.72 -28.58 -6.75
N ALA A 103 -10.12 -29.28 -7.81
CA ALA A 103 -9.51 -29.16 -9.14
C ALA A 103 -9.68 -27.75 -9.72
N PHE A 104 -10.86 -27.13 -9.55
CA PHE A 104 -11.12 -25.75 -9.97
C PHE A 104 -10.29 -24.75 -9.18
N TRP A 105 -10.07 -24.98 -7.88
CA TRP A 105 -9.17 -24.16 -7.07
C TRP A 105 -7.70 -24.38 -7.43
N HIS A 106 -7.30 -25.60 -7.77
CA HIS A 106 -5.96 -25.89 -8.28
C HIS A 106 -5.72 -25.38 -9.71
N MET A 107 -6.76 -25.33 -10.55
CA MET A 107 -6.71 -24.80 -11.92
C MET A 107 -6.90 -23.29 -12.00
N ARG A 108 -7.39 -22.64 -10.92
CA ARG A 108 -7.35 -21.16 -10.88
C ARG A 108 -5.90 -20.75 -10.73
N PRO A 109 -5.31 -20.03 -11.68
CA PRO A 109 -4.05 -19.36 -11.44
C PRO A 109 -4.27 -18.42 -10.25
N GLY A 110 -3.57 -18.70 -9.16
CA GLY A 110 -3.83 -18.23 -7.81
C GLY A 110 -4.15 -16.75 -7.68
N ALA A 111 -5.38 -16.45 -7.35
CA ALA A 111 -5.83 -15.12 -6.94
C ALA A 111 -5.60 -14.83 -5.43
N THR A 112 -4.86 -15.69 -4.72
CA THR A 112 -4.60 -15.58 -3.27
C THR A 112 -3.14 -15.82 -2.86
N GLY A 113 -2.19 -15.85 -3.83
CA GLY A 113 -0.81 -15.56 -3.57
C GLY A 113 -0.53 -14.15 -4.08
N GLU A 114 0.08 -13.27 -3.32
CA GLU A 114 0.78 -12.13 -3.93
C GLU A 114 1.59 -12.75 -5.07
N ASP A 115 1.33 -12.28 -6.31
CA ASP A 115 2.08 -12.75 -7.46
C ASP A 115 3.56 -12.49 -7.15
N LEU A 116 4.25 -13.54 -6.70
CA LEU A 116 5.66 -13.48 -6.26
C LEU A 116 6.60 -13.17 -7.44
N GLY A 117 6.03 -13.12 -8.65
CA GLY A 117 6.73 -12.83 -9.86
C GLY A 117 6.84 -11.33 -10.18
N PHE A 118 7.37 -11.08 -11.36
CA PHE A 118 7.58 -9.74 -11.90
C PHE A 118 6.32 -8.86 -11.87
N ASN A 119 5.13 -9.39 -12.16
CA ASN A 119 3.89 -8.62 -12.18
C ASN A 119 3.49 -8.12 -10.78
N GLY A 120 3.66 -8.95 -9.76
CA GLY A 120 3.43 -8.56 -8.37
C GLY A 120 4.41 -7.49 -7.91
N TYR A 121 5.70 -7.67 -8.20
CA TYR A 121 6.73 -6.66 -7.97
C TYR A 121 6.35 -5.32 -8.60
N ARG A 122 6.07 -5.31 -9.91
CA ARG A 122 5.70 -4.10 -10.66
C ARG A 122 4.49 -3.40 -10.04
N SER A 123 3.44 -4.15 -9.73
CA SER A 123 2.22 -3.62 -9.12
C SER A 123 2.47 -3.03 -7.73
N ARG A 124 3.36 -3.64 -6.93
CA ARG A 124 3.71 -3.15 -5.59
C ARG A 124 4.56 -1.89 -5.66
N MET A 125 5.55 -1.83 -6.56
CA MET A 125 6.40 -0.63 -6.72
C MET A 125 5.58 0.56 -7.22
N VAL A 126 4.68 0.37 -8.19
CA VAL A 126 3.76 1.40 -8.65
C VAL A 126 2.86 1.90 -7.52
N ARG A 127 2.31 1.01 -6.70
CA ARG A 127 1.52 1.40 -5.52
C ARG A 127 2.36 2.17 -4.50
N SER A 128 3.62 1.80 -4.32
CA SER A 128 4.54 2.52 -3.44
C SER A 128 4.81 3.95 -3.95
N ALA A 129 4.95 4.14 -5.26
CA ALA A 129 5.13 5.45 -5.86
C ALA A 129 3.86 6.34 -5.78
N LEU A 130 2.67 5.75 -5.87
CA LEU A 130 1.39 6.47 -5.82
C LEU A 130 0.94 6.82 -4.39
N ARG A 131 1.43 6.10 -3.39
CA ARG A 131 1.17 6.41 -1.99
C ARG A 131 2.23 7.38 -1.50
N VAL A 132 2.18 7.76 -0.24
CA VAL A 132 3.22 8.60 0.35
C VAL A 132 4.57 7.88 0.22
N TYR A 133 5.32 8.19 -0.88
CA TYR A 133 6.68 7.71 -1.00
C TYR A 133 7.57 8.58 -0.10
N ALA A 134 8.29 7.93 0.81
CA ALA A 134 9.36 8.59 1.56
C ALA A 134 10.67 8.34 0.82
N MET A 135 11.39 9.39 0.50
CA MET A 135 12.79 9.33 0.13
C MET A 135 13.62 9.25 1.42
N ASP A 136 14.58 8.36 1.45
CA ASP A 136 15.47 8.23 2.61
C ASP A 136 16.58 9.29 2.56
N LEU A 137 16.94 9.73 1.34
CA LEU A 137 17.87 10.81 1.07
C LEU A 137 17.30 11.75 0.00
N GLU A 138 17.15 13.02 0.32
CA GLU A 138 16.80 14.07 -0.62
C GLU A 138 18.07 14.80 -1.06
N THR A 139 18.43 14.67 -2.33
CA THR A 139 19.60 15.30 -2.93
C THR A 139 19.52 15.30 -4.46
N SER A 140 20.11 16.29 -5.08
CA SER A 140 20.31 16.31 -6.54
C SER A 140 21.70 15.83 -6.97
N ASP A 141 22.54 15.43 -6.03
CA ASP A 141 23.90 14.96 -6.28
C ASP A 141 23.91 13.44 -6.50
N ALA A 142 24.19 13.00 -7.72
CA ALA A 142 24.24 11.61 -8.11
C ALA A 142 25.33 10.82 -7.36
N THR A 143 26.44 11.45 -6.98
CA THR A 143 27.51 10.79 -6.23
C THR A 143 27.03 10.46 -4.83
N ARG A 144 26.35 11.40 -4.16
CA ARG A 144 25.77 11.15 -2.84
C ARG A 144 24.70 10.07 -2.87
N VAL A 145 23.86 10.02 -3.94
CA VAL A 145 22.88 8.95 -4.13
C VAL A 145 23.58 7.60 -4.21
N ARG A 146 24.62 7.46 -5.02
CA ARG A 146 25.36 6.17 -5.16
C ARG A 146 26.01 5.74 -3.86
N SER A 147 26.66 6.66 -3.12
CA SER A 147 27.25 6.37 -1.81
C SER A 147 26.19 5.89 -0.82
N TYR A 148 25.07 6.62 -0.72
CA TYR A 148 23.98 6.24 0.17
C TYR A 148 23.42 4.86 -0.16
N LEU A 149 23.20 4.56 -1.43
CA LEU A 149 22.69 3.26 -1.87
C LEU A 149 23.65 2.13 -1.54
N GLY A 150 24.97 2.34 -1.71
CA GLY A 150 26.00 1.36 -1.33
C GLY A 150 26.03 1.09 0.17
N GLU A 151 25.94 2.12 1.00
CA GLU A 151 25.91 2.02 2.47
C GLU A 151 24.65 1.33 3.00
N ASN A 152 23.53 1.43 2.28
CA ASN A 152 22.23 0.90 2.69
C ASN A 152 21.78 -0.34 1.91
N HIS A 153 22.74 -1.11 1.38
CA HIS A 153 22.48 -2.37 0.67
C HIS A 153 21.62 -2.23 -0.60
N GLY A 154 21.54 -1.02 -1.16
CA GLY A 154 20.90 -0.78 -2.46
C GLY A 154 21.83 -1.20 -3.62
N HIS A 155 21.48 -0.77 -4.83
CA HIS A 155 22.25 -1.04 -6.04
C HIS A 155 22.94 0.26 -6.50
N PRO A 156 24.18 0.56 -6.08
CA PRO A 156 24.88 1.79 -6.46
C PRO A 156 25.30 1.81 -7.93
N ASP A 157 25.50 0.62 -8.53
CA ASP A 157 26.03 0.45 -9.90
C ASP A 157 24.94 0.44 -10.96
N PHE A 158 23.74 0.96 -10.63
CA PHE A 158 22.68 1.07 -11.62
C PHE A 158 23.07 1.97 -12.78
N ALA A 159 22.73 1.56 -13.99
CA ALA A 159 22.90 2.36 -15.21
C ALA A 159 21.65 3.22 -15.46
N LEU A 160 21.85 4.42 -15.99
CA LEU A 160 20.77 5.29 -16.44
C LEU A 160 20.79 5.43 -17.95
N PRO A 161 19.65 5.39 -18.63
CA PRO A 161 19.54 5.82 -20.02
C PRO A 161 20.03 7.27 -20.15
N LYS A 162 20.78 7.59 -21.21
CA LYS A 162 21.38 8.92 -21.44
C LYS A 162 20.39 10.09 -21.31
N LYS A 163 19.16 9.89 -21.72
CA LYS A 163 18.09 10.89 -21.60
C LYS A 163 17.63 11.06 -20.14
N LEU A 164 17.66 9.99 -19.34
CA LEU A 164 17.27 10.06 -17.93
C LEU A 164 18.35 10.73 -17.07
N GLU A 165 19.61 10.69 -17.47
CA GLU A 165 20.71 11.42 -16.81
C GLU A 165 20.50 12.94 -16.84
N GLN A 166 19.76 13.45 -17.84
CA GLN A 166 19.46 14.88 -17.98
C GLN A 166 18.25 15.32 -17.15
N VAL A 167 17.48 14.39 -16.60
CA VAL A 167 16.31 14.70 -15.78
C VAL A 167 16.78 15.04 -14.36
N ARG A 168 16.16 16.05 -13.77
CA ARG A 168 16.50 16.51 -12.42
C ARG A 168 16.31 15.40 -11.40
N LEU A 169 17.41 14.97 -10.78
CA LEU A 169 17.42 14.07 -9.64
C LEU A 169 16.86 14.80 -8.41
N VAL A 170 16.03 14.12 -7.62
CA VAL A 170 15.41 14.68 -6.40
C VAL A 170 15.88 13.95 -5.16
N GLY A 171 16.12 12.65 -5.27
CA GLY A 171 16.58 11.84 -4.14
C GLY A 171 16.47 10.35 -4.40
N CYS A 172 16.72 9.56 -3.35
CA CYS A 172 16.64 8.10 -3.42
C CYS A 172 16.14 7.49 -2.12
N GLY A 173 15.92 6.18 -2.16
CA GLY A 173 15.63 5.37 -1.00
C GLY A 173 15.81 3.88 -1.29
N VAL A 174 15.86 3.08 -0.25
CA VAL A 174 15.90 1.62 -0.37
C VAL A 174 14.59 1.04 0.14
N LYS A 175 13.88 0.34 -0.72
CA LYS A 175 12.64 -0.36 -0.42
C LYS A 175 12.92 -1.86 -0.30
N SER A 176 11.92 -2.63 0.06
CA SER A 176 12.05 -4.09 0.17
C SER A 176 11.00 -4.80 -0.68
N TRP A 177 11.43 -5.84 -1.36
CA TRP A 177 10.58 -6.82 -2.04
C TRP A 177 10.96 -8.22 -1.56
N GLN A 178 10.08 -8.87 -0.81
CA GLN A 178 10.31 -10.23 -0.26
C GLN A 178 11.65 -10.38 0.47
N GLY A 179 12.02 -9.37 1.27
CA GLY A 179 13.29 -9.35 1.99
C GLY A 179 14.52 -9.01 1.13
N ARG A 180 14.36 -8.76 -0.16
CA ARG A 180 15.42 -8.29 -1.05
C ARG A 180 15.38 -6.78 -1.19
N PRO A 181 16.54 -6.08 -1.21
CA PRO A 181 16.57 -4.64 -1.38
C PRO A 181 16.15 -4.24 -2.80
N VAL A 182 15.42 -3.14 -2.87
CA VAL A 182 15.01 -2.47 -4.11
C VAL A 182 15.46 -1.03 -4.02
N THR A 183 16.34 -0.63 -4.91
CA THR A 183 16.74 0.77 -5.05
C THR A 183 15.58 1.55 -5.66
N MET A 184 15.25 2.70 -5.08
CA MET A 184 14.33 3.68 -5.63
C MET A 184 15.08 4.99 -5.86
N VAL A 185 15.04 5.49 -7.09
CA VAL A 185 15.59 6.82 -7.44
C VAL A 185 14.45 7.68 -7.97
N CYS A 186 14.34 8.89 -7.45
CA CYS A 186 13.26 9.82 -7.72
C CYS A 186 13.76 10.99 -8.58
N PHE A 187 12.99 11.32 -9.63
CA PHE A 187 13.30 12.41 -10.53
C PHE A 187 12.11 13.36 -10.67
N HIS A 188 12.37 14.56 -11.15
CA HIS A 188 11.38 15.56 -11.47
C HIS A 188 11.55 16.02 -12.92
N THR A 189 10.53 15.79 -13.74
CA THR A 189 10.57 16.11 -15.18
C THR A 189 10.37 17.59 -15.50
N GLY A 190 10.14 18.44 -14.49
CA GLY A 190 9.86 19.86 -14.66
C GLY A 190 8.37 20.19 -14.83
N LYS A 191 7.48 19.18 -14.79
CA LYS A 191 6.04 19.39 -14.86
C LYS A 191 5.49 19.82 -13.49
N PRO A 192 4.36 20.57 -13.45
CA PRO A 192 3.71 20.90 -12.20
C PRO A 192 3.36 19.62 -11.41
N LEU A 193 3.71 19.62 -10.13
CA LEU A 193 3.41 18.53 -9.19
C LEU A 193 2.19 18.89 -8.33
N SER A 194 1.51 17.88 -7.81
CA SER A 194 0.49 18.08 -6.80
C SER A 194 1.10 18.61 -5.49
N PRO A 195 0.34 19.32 -4.65
CA PRO A 195 0.81 19.73 -3.32
C PRO A 195 1.37 18.51 -2.56
N ASN A 196 2.57 18.66 -1.98
CA ASN A 196 3.33 17.64 -1.27
C ASN A 196 4.00 16.55 -2.12
N GLU A 197 3.89 16.57 -3.44
CA GLU A 197 4.68 15.71 -4.32
C GLU A 197 6.01 16.40 -4.65
N LYS A 198 7.11 15.63 -4.68
CA LYS A 198 8.46 16.10 -5.01
C LYS A 198 9.00 15.51 -6.30
N SER A 199 8.38 14.43 -6.80
CA SER A 199 8.77 13.70 -8.00
C SER A 199 7.58 13.15 -8.76
N ASP A 200 7.72 13.07 -10.08
CA ASP A 200 6.72 12.54 -11.01
C ASP A 200 7.27 11.35 -11.84
N LEU A 201 8.53 10.98 -11.56
CA LEU A 201 9.22 9.91 -12.25
C LEU A 201 10.06 9.11 -11.26
N PHE A 202 9.88 7.79 -11.25
CA PHE A 202 10.45 6.86 -10.28
C PHE A 202 11.15 5.71 -10.99
N LEU A 203 12.42 5.50 -10.67
CA LEU A 203 13.19 4.35 -11.12
C LEU A 203 13.34 3.37 -9.97
N PHE A 204 12.92 2.13 -10.16
CA PHE A 204 13.16 1.02 -9.25
C PHE A 204 14.15 0.05 -9.87
N VAL A 205 15.14 -0.37 -9.10
CA VAL A 205 16.18 -1.33 -9.52
C VAL A 205 16.24 -2.47 -8.52
N VAL A 206 16.25 -3.69 -9.01
CA VAL A 206 16.25 -4.90 -8.19
C VAL A 206 17.08 -6.00 -8.87
N ASP A 207 17.66 -6.88 -8.09
CA ASP A 207 18.30 -8.07 -8.61
C ASP A 207 17.32 -8.95 -9.39
N ARG A 208 17.73 -9.40 -10.56
CA ARG A 208 16.95 -10.33 -11.38
C ARG A 208 16.62 -11.63 -10.63
N THR A 209 17.54 -12.08 -9.76
CA THR A 209 17.34 -13.29 -8.96
C THR A 209 16.23 -13.16 -7.91
N ALA A 210 15.82 -11.94 -7.58
CA ALA A 210 14.72 -11.68 -6.66
C ALA A 210 13.33 -11.82 -7.32
N LEU A 211 13.28 -12.05 -8.64
CA LEU A 211 12.05 -12.08 -9.42
C LEU A 211 11.95 -13.32 -10.29
N THR A 212 10.75 -13.85 -10.43
CA THR A 212 10.42 -14.84 -11.45
C THR A 212 9.73 -14.17 -12.64
N ASN A 213 9.82 -14.76 -13.84
CA ASN A 213 9.20 -14.26 -15.06
C ASN A 213 9.59 -12.82 -15.44
N THR A 214 10.88 -12.50 -15.27
CA THR A 214 11.43 -11.19 -15.66
C THR A 214 11.43 -11.01 -17.19
N PRO A 215 11.37 -9.74 -17.66
CA PRO A 215 11.59 -9.45 -19.08
C PRO A 215 12.90 -10.06 -19.58
N LYS A 216 12.92 -10.49 -20.84
CA LYS A 216 14.18 -10.94 -21.47
C LYS A 216 15.15 -9.77 -21.57
N GLN A 217 16.44 -10.08 -21.60
CA GLN A 217 17.47 -9.07 -21.87
C GLN A 217 17.19 -8.31 -23.17
N ASN A 218 17.45 -7.04 -23.19
CA ASN A 218 17.22 -6.13 -24.34
C ASN A 218 15.75 -6.04 -24.80
N GLN A 219 14.79 -6.44 -23.95
CA GLN A 219 13.37 -6.28 -24.22
C GLN A 219 12.80 -5.16 -23.34
N LEU A 220 12.29 -4.11 -23.97
CA LEU A 220 11.55 -3.05 -23.29
C LEU A 220 10.06 -3.44 -23.24
N LEU A 221 9.52 -3.54 -22.04
CA LEU A 221 8.08 -3.76 -21.81
C LEU A 221 7.43 -2.48 -21.34
N LEU A 222 6.48 -1.98 -22.12
CA LEU A 222 5.65 -0.84 -21.74
C LEU A 222 4.30 -1.35 -21.22
N ALA A 223 3.84 -0.78 -20.11
CA ALA A 223 2.52 -1.08 -19.56
C ALA A 223 1.96 0.12 -18.79
N LYS A 224 0.65 0.15 -18.61
CA LYS A 224 -0.01 1.10 -17.72
C LYS A 224 -0.54 0.35 -16.50
N ILE A 225 -0.20 0.82 -15.31
CA ILE A 225 -0.65 0.25 -14.04
C ILE A 225 -1.23 1.37 -13.19
N ASN A 226 -2.50 1.27 -12.86
CA ASN A 226 -3.25 2.36 -12.26
C ASN A 226 -3.11 3.64 -13.10
N THR A 227 -2.66 4.72 -12.49
CA THR A 227 -2.44 6.02 -13.14
C THR A 227 -1.04 6.19 -13.72
N LEU A 228 -0.08 5.30 -13.38
CA LEU A 228 1.29 5.39 -13.88
C LEU A 228 1.50 4.55 -15.14
N SER A 229 2.23 5.12 -16.08
CA SER A 229 2.84 4.40 -17.18
C SER A 229 4.17 3.81 -16.73
N THR A 230 4.48 2.60 -17.15
CA THR A 230 5.71 1.90 -16.74
C THR A 230 6.48 1.41 -17.95
N ALA A 231 7.81 1.51 -17.87
CA ALA A 231 8.76 0.89 -18.77
C ALA A 231 9.67 -0.04 -17.96
N THR A 232 9.86 -1.25 -18.43
CA THR A 232 10.69 -2.24 -17.74
C THR A 232 11.65 -2.86 -18.71
N TRP A 233 12.91 -3.00 -18.31
CA TRP A 233 13.96 -3.71 -19.04
C TRP A 233 14.88 -4.45 -18.08
N THR A 234 15.66 -5.35 -18.63
CA THR A 234 16.67 -6.10 -17.89
C THR A 234 18.03 -5.83 -18.50
N GLU A 235 19.00 -5.48 -17.68
CA GLU A 235 20.38 -5.27 -18.08
C GLU A 235 21.32 -5.97 -17.10
N GLY A 236 22.14 -6.85 -17.59
CA GLY A 236 22.99 -7.68 -16.77
C GLY A 236 22.19 -8.51 -15.75
N ASN A 237 22.49 -8.32 -14.47
CA ASN A 237 21.77 -8.97 -13.36
C ASN A 237 20.69 -8.08 -12.72
N LEU A 238 20.40 -6.93 -13.30
CA LEU A 238 19.45 -5.96 -12.75
C LEU A 238 18.19 -5.86 -13.60
N VAL A 239 17.05 -5.73 -12.93
CA VAL A 239 15.77 -5.40 -13.54
C VAL A 239 15.42 -3.98 -13.18
N TYR A 240 15.12 -3.18 -14.18
CA TYR A 240 14.77 -1.78 -14.10
C TYR A 240 13.27 -1.61 -14.35
N LEU A 241 12.62 -0.84 -13.51
CA LEU A 241 11.23 -0.42 -13.65
C LEU A 241 11.17 1.09 -13.53
N LEU A 242 10.94 1.77 -14.64
CA LEU A 242 10.69 3.21 -14.67
C LEU A 242 9.18 3.45 -14.68
N ALA A 243 8.69 4.27 -13.75
CA ALA A 243 7.28 4.60 -13.61
C ALA A 243 7.10 6.13 -13.67
N ALA A 244 6.20 6.60 -14.52
CA ALA A 244 5.92 8.02 -14.73
C ALA A 244 4.43 8.30 -14.73
N THR A 245 4.05 9.49 -14.28
CA THR A 245 2.67 10.00 -14.41
C THR A 245 2.31 10.27 -15.86
N ASP A 246 3.28 10.66 -16.69
CA ASP A 246 3.09 10.91 -18.11
C ASP A 246 3.73 9.80 -18.98
N GLY A 247 2.88 9.11 -19.73
CA GLY A 247 3.32 8.03 -20.62
C GLY A 247 4.09 8.53 -21.88
N MET A 248 3.94 9.79 -22.28
CA MET A 248 4.70 10.32 -23.41
C MET A 248 6.15 10.59 -23.00
N VAL A 249 6.36 11.18 -21.85
CA VAL A 249 7.70 11.39 -21.27
C VAL A 249 8.40 10.03 -21.09
N LEU A 250 7.69 9.02 -20.59
CA LEU A 250 8.25 7.69 -20.43
C LEU A 250 8.77 7.10 -21.75
N LYS A 251 7.96 7.17 -22.82
CA LYS A 251 8.35 6.69 -24.15
C LYS A 251 9.57 7.43 -24.71
N GLU A 252 9.62 8.73 -24.52
CA GLU A 252 10.74 9.56 -24.96
C GLU A 252 12.05 9.19 -24.22
N LEU A 253 11.98 9.02 -22.91
CA LEU A 253 13.13 8.67 -22.08
C LEU A 253 13.65 7.23 -22.36
N THR A 254 12.78 6.34 -22.81
CA THR A 254 13.13 4.93 -23.07
C THR A 254 13.26 4.58 -24.57
N ALA A 255 13.17 5.57 -25.46
CA ALA A 255 13.27 5.33 -26.91
C ALA A 255 14.62 4.75 -27.37
N ASN A 256 15.68 4.93 -26.58
CA ASN A 256 16.97 4.23 -26.71
C ASN A 256 17.43 3.88 -25.29
N PRO A 257 17.03 2.72 -24.77
CA PRO A 257 17.28 2.42 -23.35
C PRO A 257 18.75 2.28 -23.01
N LEU A 258 19.64 1.82 -23.91
CA LEU A 258 21.14 1.78 -23.72
C LEU A 258 21.83 1.45 -25.04
#